data_190e684be75019e111fef4516ec39799
#
_entry.id   190e684be75019e111fef4516ec39799
#
_cell.length_a   1.000
_cell.length_b   1.000
_cell.length_c   1.000
_cell.angle_alpha   90.00
_cell.angle_beta   90.00
_cell.angle_gamma   90.00
#
_symmetry.space_group_name_H-M   'P 1'
#
loop_
_entity.id
_entity.type
_entity.pdbx_description
1 polymer ?
#
loop_
_entity_poly.entity_id
_entity_poly.type
_entity_poly.pdbx_seq_one_letter_code
_entity_poly.pdbx_strand_id
1 'polypeptide(L)'
;HLGIRPDARPGEDSIYNGALDNASGIATMLEAARAFMSSGKPPRRSVMFVANTGEEKGLLGADYFAANPTVPADRIVGLVNLDMPLLLYDFRDVIAFGAEHSTIARTVADAASSRCLSAPSSSRTSR
;
A
#
# COMPACT_ATOMS: atom_id res chain seq x y z
N HIS A 1 -2.08 -10.80 -9.41
CA HIS A 1 -3.10 -11.86 -9.41
C HIS A 1 -2.70 -13.11 -10.17
N LEU A 2 -3.38 -14.23 -9.89
CA LEU A 2 -3.05 -15.56 -10.43
C LEU A 2 -3.43 -15.79 -11.91
N GLY A 3 -4.10 -14.85 -12.55
CA GLY A 3 -4.47 -14.93 -13.95
C GLY A 3 -5.75 -15.73 -14.20
N ILE A 4 -5.73 -17.06 -14.18
CA ILE A 4 -6.87 -17.89 -14.58
C ILE A 4 -7.43 -18.70 -13.41
N ARG A 5 -8.73 -18.67 -13.24
CA ARG A 5 -9.51 -19.48 -12.30
C ARG A 5 -9.67 -20.91 -12.87
N PRO A 6 -9.09 -21.92 -12.21
CA PRO A 6 -9.12 -23.29 -12.75
C PRO A 6 -10.49 -23.96 -12.64
N ASP A 7 -11.38 -23.45 -11.79
CA ASP A 7 -12.71 -23.98 -11.47
C ASP A 7 -13.86 -23.22 -12.16
N ALA A 8 -13.54 -22.32 -13.09
CA ALA A 8 -14.55 -21.59 -13.85
C ALA A 8 -15.38 -22.53 -14.73
N ARG A 9 -16.71 -22.33 -14.71
CA ARG A 9 -17.62 -23.10 -15.55
C ARG A 9 -17.59 -22.61 -17.00
N PRO A 10 -17.99 -23.44 -17.98
CA PRO A 10 -18.12 -22.99 -19.35
C PRO A 10 -19.02 -21.75 -19.47
N GLY A 11 -18.51 -20.68 -20.07
CA GLY A 11 -19.20 -19.41 -20.24
C GLY A 11 -19.06 -18.40 -19.07
N GLU A 12 -18.42 -18.77 -17.97
CA GLU A 12 -18.05 -17.84 -16.92
C GLU A 12 -16.72 -17.13 -17.22
N ASP A 13 -16.55 -15.92 -16.68
CA ASP A 13 -15.26 -15.25 -16.70
C ASP A 13 -14.26 -16.03 -15.85
N SER A 14 -13.25 -16.57 -16.49
CA SER A 14 -12.19 -17.35 -15.85
C SER A 14 -10.98 -16.53 -15.45
N ILE A 15 -10.99 -15.22 -15.69
CA ILE A 15 -9.83 -14.37 -15.44
C ILE A 15 -10.00 -13.64 -14.12
N TYR A 16 -8.97 -13.74 -13.28
CA TYR A 16 -8.82 -12.84 -12.14
C TYR A 16 -8.38 -11.47 -12.65
N ASN A 17 -9.30 -10.53 -12.72
CA ASN A 17 -9.02 -9.21 -13.30
C ASN A 17 -8.10 -8.35 -12.41
N GLY A 18 -8.09 -8.59 -11.09
CA GLY A 18 -7.20 -7.92 -10.16
C GLY A 18 -7.42 -6.41 -10.03
N ALA A 19 -8.64 -5.92 -10.35
CA ALA A 19 -8.90 -4.49 -10.38
C ALA A 19 -8.78 -3.84 -8.99
N LEU A 20 -9.44 -4.42 -7.99
CA LEU A 20 -9.31 -3.98 -6.61
C LEU A 20 -8.04 -4.56 -5.97
N ASP A 21 -7.83 -5.83 -6.16
CA ASP A 21 -6.72 -6.59 -5.63
C ASP A 21 -5.75 -7.00 -6.77
N ASN A 22 -4.66 -6.26 -7.03
CA ASN A 22 -4.33 -5.03 -6.33
C ASN A 22 -3.93 -3.94 -7.36
N ALA A 23 -4.63 -3.85 -8.51
CA ALA A 23 -4.40 -2.78 -9.46
C ALA A 23 -4.75 -1.40 -8.85
N SER A 24 -5.67 -1.35 -7.88
CA SER A 24 -5.99 -0.13 -7.15
C SER A 24 -4.80 0.39 -6.34
N GLY A 25 -4.05 -0.48 -5.66
CA GLY A 25 -2.82 -0.12 -4.97
C GLY A 25 -1.73 0.35 -5.93
N ILE A 26 -1.58 -0.32 -7.07
CA ILE A 26 -0.64 0.11 -8.13
C ILE A 26 -1.03 1.48 -8.68
N ALA A 27 -2.30 1.73 -8.96
CA ALA A 27 -2.77 3.03 -9.43
C ALA A 27 -2.50 4.14 -8.41
N THR A 28 -2.75 3.88 -7.12
CA THR A 28 -2.45 4.81 -6.03
C THR A 28 -0.95 5.10 -5.93
N MET A 29 -0.11 4.07 -6.07
CA MET A 29 1.35 4.21 -6.08
C MET A 29 1.82 5.10 -7.24
N LEU A 30 1.28 4.91 -8.44
CA LEU A 30 1.61 5.72 -9.61
C LEU A 30 1.15 7.18 -9.44
N GLU A 31 -0.02 7.39 -8.86
CA GLU A 31 -0.52 8.74 -8.57
C GLU A 31 0.33 9.45 -7.50
N ALA A 32 0.81 8.73 -6.49
CA ALA A 32 1.77 9.26 -5.53
C ALA A 32 3.08 9.67 -6.22
N ALA A 33 3.59 8.83 -7.14
CA ALA A 33 4.78 9.18 -7.92
C ALA A 33 4.55 10.45 -8.76
N ARG A 34 3.39 10.56 -9.41
CA ARG A 34 3.00 11.75 -10.16
C ARG A 34 2.95 13.00 -9.27
N ALA A 35 2.39 12.87 -8.07
CA ALA A 35 2.31 13.96 -7.10
C ALA A 35 3.70 14.44 -6.66
N PHE A 36 4.65 13.52 -6.41
CA PHE A 36 6.04 13.89 -6.12
C PHE A 36 6.65 14.70 -7.28
N MET A 37 6.49 14.24 -8.51
CA MET A 37 7.02 14.93 -9.69
C MET A 37 6.41 16.31 -9.88
N SER A 38 5.10 16.45 -9.64
CA SER A 38 4.35 17.70 -9.83
C SER A 38 4.56 18.71 -8.70
N SER A 39 5.05 18.29 -7.54
CA SER A 39 5.19 19.17 -6.37
C SER A 39 6.23 20.28 -6.54
N GLY A 40 7.15 20.13 -7.48
CA GLY A 40 8.30 21.01 -7.65
C GLY A 40 9.30 20.99 -6.49
N LYS A 41 9.05 20.16 -5.49
CA LYS A 41 9.90 20.01 -4.30
C LYS A 41 10.38 18.56 -4.20
N PRO A 42 11.65 18.28 -4.45
CA PRO A 42 12.15 16.93 -4.29
C PRO A 42 12.04 16.46 -2.83
N PRO A 43 11.70 15.20 -2.59
CA PRO A 43 11.71 14.65 -1.24
C PRO A 43 13.15 14.67 -0.68
N ARG A 44 13.28 14.83 0.63
CA ARG A 44 14.59 14.86 1.31
C ARG A 44 15.35 13.54 1.21
N ARG A 45 14.66 12.44 0.98
CA ARG A 45 15.21 11.11 0.76
C ARG A 45 14.69 10.56 -0.56
N SER A 46 15.45 9.70 -1.19
CA SER A 46 14.99 8.97 -2.37
C SER A 46 13.74 8.14 -2.03
N VAL A 47 12.79 8.11 -2.93
CA VAL A 47 11.60 7.27 -2.87
C VAL A 47 11.71 6.21 -3.96
N MET A 48 11.58 4.96 -3.57
CA MET A 48 11.58 3.83 -4.48
C MET A 48 10.16 3.28 -4.59
N PHE A 49 9.68 3.13 -5.79
CA PHE A 49 8.38 2.52 -6.07
C PHE A 49 8.64 1.08 -6.52
N VAL A 50 8.02 0.13 -5.81
CA VAL A 50 8.24 -1.29 -6.03
C VAL A 50 6.92 -1.97 -6.32
N ALA A 51 6.81 -2.64 -7.45
CA ALA A 51 5.68 -3.49 -7.79
C ALA A 51 6.15 -4.95 -7.79
N ASN A 52 5.67 -5.71 -6.83
CA ASN A 52 6.00 -7.13 -6.69
C ASN A 52 4.97 -7.99 -7.45
N THR A 53 5.37 -9.21 -7.75
CA THR A 53 4.50 -10.23 -8.33
C THR A 53 4.39 -11.45 -7.41
N GLY A 54 3.40 -12.30 -7.67
CA GLY A 54 3.25 -13.58 -6.98
C GLY A 54 2.87 -13.47 -5.50
N GLU A 55 2.17 -12.39 -5.13
CA GLU A 55 1.65 -12.20 -3.78
C GLU A 55 0.76 -13.38 -3.37
N GLU A 56 -0.23 -13.72 -4.18
CA GLU A 56 -1.21 -14.80 -4.01
C GLU A 56 -0.60 -16.21 -3.90
N LYS A 57 0.65 -16.35 -4.27
CA LYS A 57 1.42 -17.61 -4.16
C LYS A 57 2.35 -17.65 -2.96
N GLY A 58 2.10 -16.83 -1.96
CA GLY A 58 2.88 -16.75 -0.73
C GLY A 58 3.98 -15.69 -0.80
N LEU A 59 3.63 -14.48 -1.24
CA LEU A 59 4.49 -13.28 -1.20
C LEU A 59 5.81 -13.40 -1.98
N LEU A 60 5.87 -14.26 -3.02
CA LEU A 60 7.12 -14.64 -3.70
C LEU A 60 7.97 -13.44 -4.13
N GLY A 61 7.34 -12.40 -4.68
CA GLY A 61 8.06 -11.20 -5.12
C GLY A 61 8.60 -10.37 -3.96
N ALA A 62 7.85 -10.28 -2.87
CA ALA A 62 8.28 -9.57 -1.67
C ALA A 62 9.45 -10.29 -0.99
N ASP A 63 9.38 -11.60 -0.84
CA ASP A 63 10.45 -12.43 -0.28
C ASP A 63 11.72 -12.35 -1.14
N TYR A 64 11.56 -12.44 -2.45
CA TYR A 64 12.69 -12.27 -3.37
C TYR A 64 13.35 -10.89 -3.21
N PHE A 65 12.55 -9.83 -3.17
CA PHE A 65 13.08 -8.48 -2.99
C PHE A 65 13.77 -8.30 -1.63
N ALA A 66 13.21 -8.88 -0.57
CA ALA A 66 13.81 -8.83 0.76
C ALA A 66 15.19 -9.54 0.81
N ALA A 67 15.30 -10.66 0.09
CA ALA A 67 16.56 -11.40 -0.02
C ALA A 67 17.55 -10.78 -1.01
N ASN A 68 17.07 -10.09 -2.04
CA ASN A 68 17.86 -9.52 -3.13
C ASN A 68 17.47 -8.06 -3.41
N PRO A 69 17.60 -7.15 -2.43
CA PRO A 69 17.17 -5.78 -2.61
C PRO A 69 18.05 -5.06 -3.65
N THR A 70 17.43 -4.19 -4.44
CA THR A 70 18.13 -3.40 -5.49
C THR A 70 19.00 -2.28 -4.93
N VAL A 71 18.87 -2.00 -3.63
CA VAL A 71 19.71 -1.09 -2.85
C VAL A 71 20.09 -1.79 -1.55
N PRO A 72 21.21 -1.41 -0.89
CA PRO A 72 21.57 -2.00 0.40
C PRO A 72 20.42 -1.92 1.42
N ALA A 73 20.10 -3.03 2.09
CA ALA A 73 18.96 -3.13 2.99
C ALA A 73 19.03 -2.11 4.15
N ASP A 74 20.23 -1.79 4.64
CA ASP A 74 20.47 -0.78 5.67
C ASP A 74 20.17 0.66 5.21
N ARG A 75 19.98 0.87 3.90
CA ARG A 75 19.56 2.15 3.32
C ARG A 75 18.05 2.29 3.21
N ILE A 76 17.29 1.21 3.40
CA ILE A 76 15.82 1.23 3.39
C ILE A 76 15.35 1.62 4.79
N VAL A 77 14.87 2.84 4.95
CA VAL A 77 14.52 3.42 6.27
C VAL A 77 13.02 3.35 6.59
N GLY A 78 12.20 2.96 5.64
CA GLY A 78 10.76 2.83 5.83
C GLY A 78 10.09 2.26 4.60
N LEU A 79 8.94 1.63 4.80
CA LEU A 79 8.13 1.03 3.75
C LEU A 79 6.67 1.41 4.01
N VAL A 80 5.96 1.73 2.95
CA VAL A 80 4.49 1.87 2.94
C VAL A 80 3.96 0.90 1.91
N ASN A 81 3.13 -0.03 2.33
CA ASN A 81 2.43 -0.95 1.46
C ASN A 81 0.98 -0.52 1.29
N LEU A 82 0.48 -0.59 0.06
CA LEU A 82 -0.90 -0.29 -0.28
C LEU A 82 -1.51 -1.54 -0.89
N ASP A 83 -2.43 -2.13 -0.16
CA ASP A 83 -3.14 -3.30 -0.59
C ASP A 83 -4.64 -3.06 -0.51
N MET A 84 -5.33 -3.23 -1.64
CA MET A 84 -6.77 -3.05 -1.79
C MET A 84 -7.31 -1.74 -1.17
N PRO A 85 -6.76 -0.55 -1.48
CA PRO A 85 -7.31 0.70 -0.96
C PRO A 85 -8.77 0.84 -1.39
N LEU A 86 -9.66 1.05 -0.43
CA LEU A 86 -11.10 1.19 -0.69
C LEU A 86 -11.36 2.55 -1.35
N LEU A 87 -11.93 2.52 -2.55
CA LEU A 87 -12.22 3.72 -3.35
C LEU A 87 -13.73 3.93 -3.60
N LEU A 88 -14.58 3.15 -2.91
CA LEU A 88 -16.02 3.09 -3.18
C LEU A 88 -16.85 4.10 -2.39
N TYR A 89 -16.27 4.74 -1.38
CA TYR A 89 -16.94 5.75 -0.56
C TYR A 89 -15.91 6.65 0.12
N ASP A 90 -16.36 7.81 0.59
CA ASP A 90 -15.52 8.73 1.37
C ASP A 90 -15.28 8.14 2.76
N PHE A 91 -14.09 7.64 3.01
CA PHE A 91 -13.69 7.19 4.34
C PHE A 91 -13.16 8.36 5.18
N ARG A 92 -13.33 8.25 6.50
CA ARG A 92 -12.98 9.31 7.46
C ARG A 92 -11.81 8.96 8.34
N ASP A 93 -11.24 7.78 8.16
CA ASP A 93 -10.14 7.25 8.96
C ASP A 93 -9.16 6.46 8.09
N VAL A 94 -7.99 6.25 8.63
CA VAL A 94 -6.93 5.44 8.03
C VAL A 94 -6.42 4.47 9.09
N ILE A 95 -6.36 3.20 8.74
CA ILE A 95 -5.73 2.18 9.56
C ILE A 95 -4.38 1.83 8.95
N ALA A 96 -3.32 2.01 9.71
CA ALA A 96 -1.96 1.70 9.28
C ALA A 96 -1.41 0.56 10.15
N PHE A 97 -1.53 -0.67 9.67
CA PHE A 97 -1.00 -1.84 10.37
C PHE A 97 0.52 -1.77 10.50
N GLY A 98 1.04 -2.08 11.69
CA GLY A 98 2.48 -2.06 11.98
C GLY A 98 3.08 -0.67 12.19
N ALA A 99 2.31 0.41 12.02
CA ALA A 99 2.81 1.76 12.23
C ALA A 99 3.23 2.01 13.68
N GLU A 100 2.61 1.31 14.63
CA GLU A 100 2.90 1.37 16.06
C GLU A 100 4.33 0.91 16.43
N HIS A 101 4.97 0.15 15.56
CA HIS A 101 6.34 -0.33 15.77
C HIS A 101 7.42 0.67 15.33
N SER A 102 7.02 1.85 14.84
CA SER A 102 7.97 2.85 14.34
C SER A 102 7.46 4.28 14.46
N THR A 103 8.30 5.25 14.12
CA THR A 103 7.90 6.67 14.09
C THR A 103 6.96 7.01 12.92
N ILE A 104 6.71 6.07 12.01
CA ILE A 104 5.80 6.24 10.86
C ILE A 104 4.36 6.52 11.31
N ALA A 105 3.95 5.99 12.48
CA ALA A 105 2.62 6.26 13.05
C ALA A 105 2.31 7.76 13.13
N ARG A 106 3.28 8.56 13.58
CA ARG A 106 3.12 10.02 13.64
C ARG A 106 2.92 10.63 12.27
N THR A 107 3.71 10.21 11.29
CA THR A 107 3.62 10.72 9.92
C THR A 107 2.27 10.39 9.29
N VAL A 108 1.74 9.19 9.53
CA VAL A 108 0.40 8.80 9.06
C VAL A 108 -0.69 9.62 9.73
N ALA A 109 -0.60 9.83 11.05
CA ALA A 109 -1.56 10.64 11.79
C ALA A 109 -1.57 12.11 11.31
N ASP A 110 -0.40 12.69 11.10
CA ASP A 110 -0.26 14.05 10.59
C ASP A 110 -0.83 14.18 9.17
N ALA A 111 -0.56 13.20 8.30
CA ALA A 111 -1.09 13.18 6.95
C ALA A 111 -2.62 13.02 6.92
N ALA A 112 -3.17 12.14 7.76
CA ALA A 112 -4.61 11.94 7.91
C ALA A 112 -5.29 13.24 8.40
N SER A 113 -4.74 13.87 9.42
CA SER A 113 -5.27 15.12 10.00
C SER A 113 -5.25 16.27 9.00
N SER A 114 -4.23 16.37 8.16
CA SER A 114 -4.11 17.44 7.14
C SER A 114 -5.17 17.34 6.03
N ARG A 115 -5.83 16.18 5.89
CA ARG A 115 -6.88 15.92 4.90
C ARG A 115 -8.29 15.91 5.50
N CYS A 116 -8.49 16.38 6.74
CA CYS A 116 -9.76 16.28 7.49
C CYS A 116 -10.22 14.83 7.73
N LEU A 117 -9.32 13.87 7.69
CA LEU A 117 -9.58 12.52 8.14
C LEU A 117 -9.40 12.52 9.66
N SER A 118 -10.47 12.29 10.42
CA SER A 118 -10.37 12.18 11.87
C SER A 118 -9.64 10.88 12.23
N ALA A 119 -8.56 10.99 12.99
CA ALA A 119 -7.97 9.80 13.62
C ALA A 119 -9.04 9.18 14.56
N PRO A 120 -9.19 7.85 14.61
CA PRO A 120 -10.10 7.23 15.55
C PRO A 120 -9.71 7.66 16.97
N SER A 121 -10.66 8.26 17.69
CA SER A 121 -10.45 8.59 19.09
C SER A 121 -10.19 7.29 19.84
N SER A 122 -9.00 7.14 20.41
CA SER A 122 -8.73 6.08 21.36
C SER A 122 -9.68 6.28 22.54
N SER A 123 -10.82 5.59 22.51
CA SER A 123 -11.68 5.50 23.68
C SER A 123 -10.88 4.79 24.76
N ARG A 124 -10.34 5.56 25.68
CA ARG A 124 -9.90 5.06 26.98
C ARG A 124 -11.13 4.45 27.63
N THR A 125 -11.29 3.15 27.55
CA THR A 125 -12.10 2.42 28.50
C THR A 125 -11.35 2.36 29.82
N SER A 126 -11.60 3.37 30.65
CA SER A 126 -11.38 3.24 32.08
C SER A 126 -12.49 2.35 32.63
N ARG A 127 -12.18 1.15 33.01
CA ARG A 127 -12.60 0.45 34.25
C ARG A 127 -12.03 -0.96 34.27
#